data_f306f5729316d4b761b9cad6dc9ca6f1
#
_entry.id   f306f5729316d4b761b9cad6dc9ca6f1
#
_cell.length_a   1.000
_cell.length_b   1.000
_cell.length_c   1.000
_cell.angle_alpha   90.00
_cell.angle_beta   90.00
_cell.angle_gamma   90.00
#
_symmetry.space_group_name_H-M   'P 1'
#
loop_
_entity.id
_entity.type
_entity.pdbx_description
1 polymer ?
#
loop_
_entity_poly.entity_id
_entity_poly.type
_entity_poly.pdbx_seq_one_letter_code
_entity_poly.pdbx_strand_id
1 'polypeptide(L)'
;MTIGLTPFSVSTHLSRVRSEPPLVQCLTNTVVTNFTANVLLALGAAPAMTDIPGEAGPFARIASGVLINLGTPHAEQRMAMLEAAAAANDAGTPWVLDPVAVGSLPVRTALAAELLAMRPTAVRANASEVMALAGLGAGGRGVDATDNPEDALPAAELLAAKHGCVVAVSGPTDVITDGASTLRMSNGSALLTKVTGGGCALGAVTAAFLAAADDGGDLTATAAATAAYTIAAQQAAAVSAGPGSFAPAFLDALAGLSAENIENLLVAA
;
A
#
# COMPACT_ATOMS: atom_id res chain seq x y z
N MET A 1 0.49 23.16 -13.11
CA MET A 1 -0.70 22.34 -13.41
C MET A 1 -1.08 21.64 -12.12
N THR A 2 -2.32 21.76 -11.68
CA THR A 2 -2.79 20.99 -10.51
C THR A 2 -2.86 19.53 -10.94
N ILE A 3 -2.06 18.67 -10.31
CA ILE A 3 -2.13 17.22 -10.51
C ILE A 3 -3.40 16.76 -9.80
N GLY A 4 -4.41 16.36 -10.57
CA GLY A 4 -5.66 15.80 -10.04
C GLY A 4 -5.76 14.32 -10.42
N LEU A 5 -6.22 13.46 -9.51
CA LEU A 5 -6.56 12.09 -9.85
C LEU A 5 -7.86 12.08 -10.66
N THR A 6 -7.83 11.48 -11.85
CA THR A 6 -8.99 11.39 -12.73
C THR A 6 -9.44 9.94 -12.90
N PRO A 7 -10.73 9.68 -13.19
CA PRO A 7 -11.18 8.33 -13.52
C PRO A 7 -10.38 7.68 -14.65
N PHE A 8 -9.99 8.48 -15.64
CA PHE A 8 -9.17 8.02 -16.75
C PHE A 8 -7.79 7.53 -16.28
N SER A 9 -7.10 8.28 -15.39
CA SER A 9 -5.79 7.86 -14.89
C SER A 9 -5.89 6.58 -14.06
N VAL A 10 -6.90 6.44 -13.19
CA VAL A 10 -7.12 5.22 -12.41
C VAL A 10 -7.39 4.02 -13.33
N SER A 11 -8.28 4.17 -14.30
CA SER A 11 -8.63 3.13 -15.27
C SER A 11 -7.45 2.71 -16.13
N THR A 12 -6.59 3.66 -16.52
CA THR A 12 -5.38 3.39 -17.31
C THR A 12 -4.39 2.54 -16.52
N HIS A 13 -4.11 2.90 -15.25
CA HIS A 13 -3.22 2.10 -14.40
C HIS A 13 -3.78 0.69 -14.17
N LEU A 14 -5.08 0.56 -13.84
CA LEU A 14 -5.73 -0.74 -13.67
C LEU A 14 -5.65 -1.60 -14.95
N SER A 15 -5.86 -0.98 -16.10
CA SER A 15 -5.76 -1.67 -17.41
C SER A 15 -4.34 -2.20 -17.64
N ARG A 16 -3.31 -1.42 -17.32
CA ARG A 16 -1.90 -1.84 -17.45
C ARG A 16 -1.58 -3.02 -16.54
N VAL A 17 -1.98 -2.95 -15.26
CA VAL A 17 -1.82 -4.07 -14.32
C VAL A 17 -2.43 -5.35 -14.87
N ARG A 18 -3.59 -5.27 -15.54
CA ARG A 18 -4.29 -6.45 -16.08
C ARG A 18 -3.76 -6.93 -17.41
N SER A 19 -3.28 -6.02 -18.28
CA SER A 19 -2.72 -6.39 -19.60
C SER A 19 -1.31 -6.98 -19.49
N GLU A 20 -0.54 -6.51 -18.51
CA GLU A 20 0.83 -6.95 -18.24
C GLU A 20 0.95 -7.28 -16.74
N PRO A 21 0.44 -8.45 -16.30
CA PRO A 21 0.37 -8.79 -14.88
C PRO A 21 1.71 -8.66 -14.17
N PRO A 22 1.87 -7.70 -13.24
CA PRO A 22 3.12 -7.53 -12.52
C PRO A 22 3.36 -8.66 -11.54
N LEU A 23 4.59 -9.14 -11.46
CA LEU A 23 5.05 -10.08 -10.43
C LEU A 23 5.35 -9.30 -9.15
N VAL A 24 4.54 -9.46 -8.12
CA VAL A 24 4.69 -8.75 -6.86
C VAL A 24 5.25 -9.66 -5.78
N GLN A 25 6.48 -9.37 -5.35
CA GLN A 25 7.06 -10.02 -4.18
C GLN A 25 6.45 -9.44 -2.91
N CYS A 26 6.02 -10.31 -2.00
CA CYS A 26 5.44 -9.91 -0.72
C CYS A 26 6.24 -10.51 0.44
N LEU A 27 7.01 -9.66 1.12
CA LEU A 27 7.54 -9.95 2.45
C LEU A 27 6.50 -9.41 3.44
N THR A 28 5.51 -10.23 3.76
CA THR A 28 4.34 -9.78 4.54
C THR A 28 4.14 -10.62 5.80
N ASN A 29 3.26 -10.15 6.68
CA ASN A 29 2.99 -10.83 7.92
C ASN A 29 2.16 -12.11 7.72
N THR A 30 2.39 -13.08 8.58
CA THR A 30 1.80 -14.43 8.48
C THR A 30 0.27 -14.43 8.58
N VAL A 31 -0.31 -13.41 9.24
CA VAL A 31 -1.76 -13.33 9.48
C VAL A 31 -2.54 -13.00 8.20
N VAL A 32 -1.88 -12.33 7.23
CA VAL A 32 -2.53 -11.80 6.03
C VAL A 32 -2.02 -12.41 4.72
N THR A 33 -1.03 -13.29 4.77
CA THR A 33 -0.37 -13.86 3.58
C THR A 33 -1.36 -14.39 2.54
N ASN A 34 -2.31 -15.22 2.97
CA ASN A 34 -3.33 -15.78 2.07
C ASN A 34 -4.24 -14.69 1.48
N PHE A 35 -4.72 -13.76 2.31
CA PHE A 35 -5.62 -12.69 1.85
C PHE A 35 -4.90 -11.77 0.86
N THR A 36 -3.66 -11.36 1.14
CA THR A 36 -2.85 -10.54 0.26
C THR A 36 -2.62 -11.19 -1.10
N ALA A 37 -2.32 -12.50 -1.11
CA ALA A 37 -2.18 -13.25 -2.36
C ALA A 37 -3.48 -13.26 -3.18
N ASN A 38 -4.62 -13.52 -2.54
CA ASN A 38 -5.92 -13.52 -3.22
C ASN A 38 -6.32 -12.14 -3.74
N VAL A 39 -5.98 -11.07 -3.01
CA VAL A 39 -6.21 -9.69 -3.46
C VAL A 39 -5.40 -9.39 -4.73
N LEU A 40 -4.12 -9.77 -4.78
CA LEU A 40 -3.31 -9.59 -5.98
C LEU A 40 -3.84 -10.41 -7.17
N LEU A 41 -4.25 -11.66 -6.94
CA LEU A 41 -4.86 -12.49 -7.99
C LEU A 41 -6.18 -11.89 -8.49
N ALA A 42 -7.04 -11.41 -7.60
CA ALA A 42 -8.29 -10.74 -7.97
C ALA A 42 -8.04 -9.45 -8.75
N LEU A 43 -7.00 -8.70 -8.42
CA LEU A 43 -6.59 -7.50 -9.15
C LEU A 43 -6.14 -7.82 -10.58
N GLY A 44 -5.54 -8.98 -10.81
CA GLY A 44 -4.91 -9.40 -12.06
C GLY A 44 -3.37 -9.38 -12.02
N ALA A 45 -2.77 -9.30 -10.82
CA ALA A 45 -1.32 -9.38 -10.60
C ALA A 45 -0.90 -10.80 -10.17
N ALA A 46 0.41 -11.09 -10.23
CA ALA A 46 0.99 -12.36 -9.82
C ALA A 46 1.68 -12.23 -8.45
N PRO A 47 1.15 -12.83 -7.35
CA PRO A 47 1.78 -12.79 -6.04
C PRO A 47 2.92 -13.79 -5.90
N ALA A 48 4.01 -13.40 -5.21
CA ALA A 48 5.08 -14.28 -4.78
C ALA A 48 5.44 -14.02 -3.31
N MET A 49 5.24 -15.02 -2.46
CA MET A 49 5.52 -14.93 -1.01
C MET A 49 6.94 -15.43 -0.70
N THR A 50 7.95 -14.65 -1.14
CA THR A 50 9.38 -15.00 -1.02
C THR A 50 10.01 -14.09 0.02
N ASP A 51 10.18 -14.59 1.25
CA ASP A 51 10.51 -13.83 2.44
C ASP A 51 11.59 -14.45 3.34
N ILE A 52 12.44 -15.30 2.76
CA ILE A 52 13.60 -15.91 3.46
C ILE A 52 14.92 -15.34 2.92
N PRO A 53 15.96 -15.20 3.79
CA PRO A 53 17.28 -14.74 3.37
C PRO A 53 17.91 -15.64 2.33
N GLY A 54 18.64 -15.05 1.38
CA GLY A 54 19.27 -15.75 0.25
C GLY A 54 18.35 -15.97 -0.95
N GLU A 55 17.03 -15.89 -0.78
CA GLU A 55 16.04 -15.90 -1.87
C GLU A 55 15.41 -14.54 -2.09
N ALA A 56 15.18 -13.77 -1.02
CA ALA A 56 14.47 -12.52 -1.08
C ALA A 56 15.16 -11.46 -1.95
N GLY A 57 16.46 -11.31 -1.86
CA GLY A 57 17.22 -10.38 -2.67
C GLY A 57 17.27 -10.76 -4.16
N PRO A 58 17.69 -11.97 -4.53
CA PRO A 58 17.63 -12.43 -5.91
C PRO A 58 16.23 -12.29 -6.53
N PHE A 59 15.17 -12.58 -5.76
CA PHE A 59 13.81 -12.45 -6.25
C PHE A 59 13.37 -10.99 -6.43
N ALA A 60 13.76 -10.09 -5.54
CA ALA A 60 13.46 -8.65 -5.66
C ALA A 60 14.02 -8.03 -6.94
N ARG A 61 15.11 -8.58 -7.50
CA ARG A 61 15.70 -8.12 -8.77
C ARG A 61 14.88 -8.49 -10.00
N ILE A 62 14.07 -9.53 -9.92
CA ILE A 62 13.25 -10.03 -11.04
C ILE A 62 11.76 -9.73 -10.84
N ALA A 63 11.36 -9.34 -9.62
CA ALA A 63 10.01 -8.88 -9.35
C ALA A 63 9.73 -7.56 -10.06
N SER A 64 8.47 -7.35 -10.44
CA SER A 64 8.00 -6.07 -10.99
C SER A 64 7.79 -5.02 -9.89
N GLY A 65 7.46 -5.47 -8.67
CA GLY A 65 7.30 -4.63 -7.49
C GLY A 65 7.45 -5.44 -6.21
N VAL A 66 7.76 -4.78 -5.09
CA VAL A 66 8.00 -5.43 -3.79
C VAL A 66 7.16 -4.79 -2.69
N LEU A 67 6.50 -5.61 -1.86
CA LEU A 67 5.90 -5.19 -0.59
C LEU A 67 6.77 -5.64 0.57
N ILE A 68 7.10 -4.73 1.48
CA ILE A 68 7.71 -5.00 2.78
C ILE A 68 6.77 -4.53 3.88
N ASN A 69 6.09 -5.48 4.56
CA ASN A 69 5.10 -5.24 5.61
C ASN A 69 5.59 -5.78 6.96
N LEU A 70 5.65 -4.93 7.96
CA LEU A 70 6.26 -5.20 9.27
C LEU A 70 5.30 -5.83 10.28
N GLY A 71 4.22 -6.49 9.85
CA GLY A 71 3.19 -7.00 10.77
C GLY A 71 3.64 -8.06 11.77
N THR A 72 4.43 -9.06 11.36
CA THR A 72 4.95 -10.13 12.25
C THR A 72 6.40 -10.49 11.90
N PRO A 73 7.38 -9.58 12.05
CA PRO A 73 8.71 -9.73 11.48
C PRO A 73 9.59 -10.68 12.32
N HIS A 74 9.65 -11.94 11.92
CA HIS A 74 10.57 -12.91 12.48
C HIS A 74 12.03 -12.54 12.19
N ALA A 75 12.98 -13.13 12.93
CA ALA A 75 14.40 -12.79 12.80
C ALA A 75 14.92 -12.98 11.36
N GLU A 76 14.62 -14.12 10.74
CA GLU A 76 15.00 -14.41 9.35
C GLU A 76 14.29 -13.47 8.38
N GLN A 77 12.99 -13.23 8.56
CA GLN A 77 12.22 -12.33 7.70
C GLN A 77 12.75 -10.88 7.75
N ARG A 78 13.24 -10.41 8.91
CA ARG A 78 13.86 -9.07 9.01
C ARG A 78 15.14 -8.97 8.16
N MET A 79 15.97 -10.02 8.12
CA MET A 79 17.14 -10.06 7.25
C MET A 79 16.73 -10.08 5.78
N ALA A 80 15.72 -10.88 5.43
CA ALA A 80 15.16 -10.94 4.10
C ALA A 80 14.59 -9.59 3.62
N MET A 81 13.93 -8.84 4.51
CA MET A 81 13.40 -7.50 4.21
C MET A 81 14.49 -6.50 3.84
N LEU A 82 15.60 -6.47 4.58
CA LEU A 82 16.74 -5.61 4.28
C LEU A 82 17.44 -6.04 2.98
N GLU A 83 17.61 -7.34 2.78
CA GLU A 83 18.16 -7.92 1.56
C GLU A 83 17.31 -7.57 0.32
N ALA A 84 15.97 -7.72 0.42
CA ALA A 84 15.04 -7.39 -0.65
C ALA A 84 15.04 -5.89 -0.97
N ALA A 85 15.02 -5.01 0.04
CA ALA A 85 15.05 -3.57 -0.15
C ALA A 85 16.34 -3.10 -0.85
N ALA A 86 17.50 -3.65 -0.44
CA ALA A 86 18.79 -3.35 -1.09
C ALA A 86 18.78 -3.81 -2.55
N ALA A 87 18.34 -5.04 -2.80
CA ALA A 87 18.29 -5.62 -4.14
C ALA A 87 17.29 -4.92 -5.06
N ALA A 88 16.14 -4.50 -4.54
CA ALA A 88 15.15 -3.71 -5.26
C ALA A 88 15.71 -2.35 -5.69
N ASN A 89 16.39 -1.65 -4.78
CA ASN A 89 17.05 -0.38 -5.10
C ASN A 89 18.13 -0.53 -6.18
N ASP A 90 18.98 -1.57 -6.07
CA ASP A 90 20.03 -1.84 -7.06
C ASP A 90 19.44 -2.15 -8.45
N ALA A 91 18.28 -2.79 -8.52
CA ALA A 91 17.63 -3.18 -9.76
C ALA A 91 16.67 -2.10 -10.30
N GLY A 92 16.37 -1.06 -9.52
CA GLY A 92 15.32 -0.07 -9.86
C GLY A 92 13.90 -0.62 -9.73
N THR A 93 13.71 -1.72 -9.00
CA THR A 93 12.39 -2.30 -8.73
C THR A 93 11.67 -1.43 -7.69
N PRO A 94 10.46 -0.90 -7.98
CA PRO A 94 9.71 -0.12 -7.01
C PRO A 94 9.29 -0.98 -5.81
N TRP A 95 9.37 -0.39 -4.61
CA TRP A 95 8.98 -1.10 -3.41
C TRP A 95 8.23 -0.24 -2.40
N VAL A 96 7.32 -0.87 -1.68
CA VAL A 96 6.42 -0.26 -0.71
C VAL A 96 6.78 -0.71 0.69
N LEU A 97 6.93 0.25 1.61
CA LEU A 97 7.04 0.00 3.04
C LEU A 97 5.66 0.17 3.71
N ASP A 98 5.21 -0.89 4.38
CA ASP A 98 4.03 -0.86 5.28
C ASP A 98 4.50 -1.08 6.73
N PRO A 99 4.72 0.01 7.51
CA PRO A 99 5.40 -0.01 8.81
C PRO A 99 4.45 -0.36 9.96
N VAL A 100 3.70 -1.44 9.82
CA VAL A 100 2.66 -1.86 10.78
C VAL A 100 3.12 -1.78 12.23
N ALA A 101 2.37 -1.02 13.05
CA ALA A 101 2.57 -0.84 14.48
C ALA A 101 3.94 -0.21 14.86
N VAL A 102 4.52 0.61 13.98
CA VAL A 102 5.68 1.45 14.30
C VAL A 102 5.33 2.43 15.43
N GLY A 103 6.34 2.78 16.22
CA GLY A 103 6.20 3.63 17.41
C GLY A 103 5.93 2.83 18.67
N SER A 104 4.90 2.00 18.69
CA SER A 104 4.55 1.22 19.90
C SER A 104 5.40 -0.04 20.11
N LEU A 105 6.00 -0.60 19.04
CA LEU A 105 6.79 -1.84 19.10
C LEU A 105 8.25 -1.59 18.71
N PRO A 106 9.21 -1.71 19.66
CA PRO A 106 10.59 -1.24 19.46
C PRO A 106 11.33 -1.95 18.31
N VAL A 107 11.12 -3.26 18.13
CA VAL A 107 11.76 -4.03 17.05
C VAL A 107 11.29 -3.53 15.66
N ARG A 108 9.98 -3.32 15.50
CA ARG A 108 9.41 -2.81 14.26
C ARG A 108 9.80 -1.36 14.01
N THR A 109 9.85 -0.54 15.06
CA THR A 109 10.24 0.86 14.99
C THR A 109 11.68 1.02 14.50
N ALA A 110 12.61 0.23 15.05
CA ALA A 110 13.99 0.25 14.59
C ALA A 110 14.13 -0.22 13.13
N LEU A 111 13.47 -1.32 12.78
CA LEU A 111 13.49 -1.85 11.40
C LEU A 111 12.84 -0.90 10.40
N ALA A 112 11.71 -0.27 10.77
CA ALA A 112 11.05 0.72 9.92
C ALA A 112 11.95 1.93 9.63
N ALA A 113 12.69 2.42 10.64
CA ALA A 113 13.64 3.53 10.46
C ALA A 113 14.80 3.13 9.52
N GLU A 114 15.31 1.91 9.64
CA GLU A 114 16.37 1.38 8.77
C GLU A 114 15.88 1.25 7.31
N LEU A 115 14.71 0.64 7.10
CA LEU A 115 14.11 0.50 5.78
C LEU A 115 13.75 1.85 5.17
N LEU A 116 13.20 2.79 5.94
CA LEU A 116 12.88 4.13 5.45
C LEU A 116 14.13 4.89 4.98
N ALA A 117 15.27 4.68 5.63
CA ALA A 117 16.56 5.25 5.19
C ALA A 117 17.04 4.66 3.85
N MET A 118 16.55 3.49 3.48
CA MET A 118 16.81 2.85 2.17
C MET A 118 15.92 3.40 1.04
N ARG A 119 15.08 4.39 1.31
CA ARG A 119 14.25 5.12 0.33
C ARG A 119 13.27 4.21 -0.41
N PRO A 120 12.17 3.75 0.23
CA PRO A 120 11.07 3.10 -0.47
C PRO A 120 10.50 4.03 -1.55
N THR A 121 9.96 3.45 -2.61
CA THR A 121 9.20 4.21 -3.61
C THR A 121 7.94 4.82 -2.99
N ALA A 122 7.26 4.04 -2.14
CA ALA A 122 6.13 4.52 -1.37
C ALA A 122 6.11 3.97 0.07
N VAL A 123 5.54 4.75 0.98
CA VAL A 123 5.18 4.34 2.33
C VAL A 123 3.66 4.32 2.41
N ARG A 124 3.08 3.20 2.83
CA ARG A 124 1.65 3.09 3.11
C ARG A 124 1.44 2.87 4.60
N ALA A 125 0.78 3.79 5.28
CA ALA A 125 0.61 3.76 6.73
C ALA A 125 -0.72 4.41 7.16
N ASN A 126 -1.12 4.26 8.42
CA ASN A 126 -2.15 5.08 9.02
C ASN A 126 -1.55 6.37 9.63
N ALA A 127 -2.40 7.30 10.07
CA ALA A 127 -1.96 8.59 10.60
C ALA A 127 -0.99 8.46 11.79
N SER A 128 -1.29 7.58 12.75
CA SER A 128 -0.42 7.39 13.93
C SER A 128 0.93 6.76 13.59
N GLU A 129 0.98 5.89 12.58
CA GLU A 129 2.23 5.29 12.08
C GLU A 129 3.09 6.32 11.35
N VAL A 130 2.48 7.19 10.53
CA VAL A 130 3.18 8.31 9.87
C VAL A 130 3.76 9.27 10.88
N MET A 131 2.99 9.67 11.91
CA MET A 131 3.47 10.53 12.99
C MET A 131 4.64 9.89 13.75
N ALA A 132 4.57 8.59 14.03
CA ALA A 132 5.65 7.85 14.69
C ALA A 132 6.92 7.77 13.84
N LEU A 133 6.80 7.50 12.52
CA LEU A 133 7.92 7.50 11.58
C LEU A 133 8.61 8.88 11.49
N ALA A 134 7.83 9.96 11.57
CA ALA A 134 8.34 11.32 11.56
C ALA A 134 8.98 11.75 12.92
N GLY A 135 8.89 10.91 13.96
CA GLY A 135 9.36 11.24 15.30
C GLY A 135 8.46 12.25 16.04
N LEU A 136 7.24 12.45 15.59
CA LEU A 136 6.27 13.41 16.12
C LEU A 136 5.18 12.76 17.00
N GLY A 137 5.23 11.44 17.19
CA GLY A 137 4.27 10.68 17.98
C GLY A 137 4.83 9.37 18.50
N ALA A 138 4.15 8.79 19.50
CA ALA A 138 4.53 7.50 20.10
C ALA A 138 3.93 6.28 19.36
N GLY A 139 3.23 6.49 18.26
CA GLY A 139 2.43 5.46 17.58
C GLY A 139 1.07 5.22 18.24
N GLY A 140 0.12 4.63 17.49
CA GLY A 140 -1.21 4.28 18.00
C GLY A 140 -1.21 3.00 18.85
N ARG A 141 -2.37 2.65 19.41
CA ARG A 141 -2.59 1.38 20.10
C ARG A 141 -2.87 0.26 19.07
N GLY A 142 -1.81 -0.34 18.53
CA GLY A 142 -1.92 -1.39 17.52
C GLY A 142 -2.27 -0.86 16.13
N VAL A 143 -3.20 -1.54 15.43
CA VAL A 143 -3.64 -1.17 14.06
C VAL A 143 -4.76 -0.13 14.03
N ASP A 144 -5.30 0.26 15.18
CA ASP A 144 -6.37 1.25 15.26
C ASP A 144 -5.75 2.65 15.19
N ALA A 145 -6.02 3.35 14.09
CA ALA A 145 -5.68 4.76 13.94
C ALA A 145 -6.63 5.60 14.80
N THR A 146 -6.07 6.35 15.74
CA THR A 146 -6.82 7.32 16.55
C THR A 146 -6.78 8.73 15.96
N ASP A 147 -5.87 8.96 15.02
CA ASP A 147 -5.59 10.28 14.45
C ASP A 147 -6.19 10.41 13.05
N ASN A 148 -6.58 11.63 12.67
CA ASN A 148 -7.10 11.93 11.34
C ASN A 148 -5.92 12.00 10.34
N PRO A 149 -6.03 11.46 9.10
CA PRO A 149 -5.02 11.61 8.06
C PRO A 149 -4.61 13.06 7.78
N GLU A 150 -5.53 14.02 7.84
CA GLU A 150 -5.22 15.43 7.65
C GLU A 150 -4.28 15.98 8.74
N ASP A 151 -4.40 15.51 9.97
CA ASP A 151 -3.51 15.92 11.07
C ASP A 151 -2.08 15.37 10.88
N ALA A 152 -1.95 14.25 10.16
CA ALA A 152 -0.67 13.65 9.81
C ALA A 152 -0.05 14.20 8.50
N LEU A 153 -0.77 15.01 7.73
CA LEU A 153 -0.29 15.53 6.45
C LEU A 153 1.06 16.25 6.56
N PRO A 154 1.31 17.16 7.51
CA PRO A 154 2.62 17.82 7.63
C PRO A 154 3.76 16.82 7.87
N ALA A 155 3.50 15.75 8.62
CA ALA A 155 4.47 14.67 8.86
C ALA A 155 4.69 13.85 7.59
N ALA A 156 3.64 13.54 6.84
CA ALA A 156 3.71 12.83 5.56
C ALA A 156 4.52 13.61 4.52
N GLU A 157 4.26 14.91 4.38
CA GLU A 157 5.01 15.79 3.47
C GLU A 157 6.50 15.87 3.84
N LEU A 158 6.81 15.97 5.14
CA LEU A 158 8.18 15.95 5.64
C LEU A 158 8.89 14.64 5.29
N LEU A 159 8.24 13.49 5.52
CA LEU A 159 8.79 12.18 5.20
C LEU A 159 9.01 12.02 3.70
N ALA A 160 8.00 12.39 2.89
CA ALA A 160 8.05 12.31 1.44
C ALA A 160 9.22 13.14 0.88
N ALA A 161 9.33 14.41 1.28
CA ALA A 161 10.40 15.30 0.84
C ALA A 161 11.79 14.83 1.30
N LYS A 162 11.91 14.32 2.54
CA LYS A 162 13.19 13.88 3.12
C LYS A 162 13.71 12.61 2.46
N HIS A 163 12.81 11.67 2.17
CA HIS A 163 13.20 10.34 1.68
C HIS A 163 13.00 10.19 0.16
N GLY A 164 12.37 11.16 -0.52
CA GLY A 164 12.10 11.12 -1.94
C GLY A 164 11.11 10.01 -2.30
N CYS A 165 10.06 9.83 -1.50
CA CYS A 165 9.05 8.78 -1.67
C CYS A 165 7.64 9.36 -1.66
N VAL A 166 6.66 8.57 -2.07
CA VAL A 166 5.25 8.88 -1.86
C VAL A 166 4.80 8.36 -0.50
N VAL A 167 4.03 9.16 0.24
CA VAL A 167 3.43 8.73 1.51
C VAL A 167 1.91 8.70 1.37
N ALA A 168 1.32 7.49 1.53
CA ALA A 168 -0.11 7.26 1.53
C ALA A 168 -0.61 7.04 2.96
N VAL A 169 -1.41 7.97 3.45
CA VAL A 169 -2.01 7.96 4.79
C VAL A 169 -3.44 7.48 4.69
N SER A 170 -3.72 6.28 5.21
CA SER A 170 -5.05 5.69 5.16
C SER A 170 -5.97 6.19 6.28
N GLY A 171 -7.24 6.45 5.92
CA GLY A 171 -8.28 6.84 6.86
C GLY A 171 -9.67 6.95 6.23
N PRO A 172 -10.63 7.65 6.85
CA PRO A 172 -11.93 7.94 6.23
C PRO A 172 -11.82 8.74 4.94
N THR A 173 -10.84 9.64 4.86
CA THR A 173 -10.31 10.25 3.65
C THR A 173 -8.84 9.89 3.59
N ASP A 174 -8.44 9.14 2.57
CA ASP A 174 -7.04 8.82 2.34
C ASP A 174 -6.31 10.06 1.79
N VAL A 175 -5.10 10.29 2.28
CA VAL A 175 -4.25 11.42 1.88
C VAL A 175 -2.96 10.87 1.30
N ILE A 176 -2.62 11.23 0.06
CA ILE A 176 -1.41 10.76 -0.63
C ILE A 176 -0.59 11.96 -1.08
N THR A 177 0.69 12.00 -0.70
CA THR A 177 1.59 13.11 -1.00
C THR A 177 2.99 12.64 -1.42
N ASP A 178 3.61 13.41 -2.32
CA ASP A 178 5.05 13.31 -2.66
C ASP A 178 5.89 14.41 -1.98
N GLY A 179 5.26 15.20 -1.08
CA GLY A 179 5.86 16.34 -0.42
C GLY A 179 5.69 17.68 -1.16
N ALA A 180 5.29 17.65 -2.43
CA ALA A 180 5.03 18.84 -3.24
C ALA A 180 3.56 18.94 -3.67
N SER A 181 2.94 17.80 -3.92
CA SER A 181 1.54 17.66 -4.33
C SER A 181 0.82 16.69 -3.41
N THR A 182 -0.46 16.93 -3.18
CA THR A 182 -1.30 16.10 -2.31
C THR A 182 -2.63 15.78 -2.97
N LEU A 183 -2.98 14.50 -2.97
CA LEU A 183 -4.26 13.98 -3.47
C LEU A 183 -5.09 13.41 -2.31
N ARG A 184 -6.41 13.53 -2.39
CA ARG A 184 -7.35 13.05 -1.38
C ARG A 184 -8.40 12.17 -2.01
N MET A 185 -8.77 11.08 -1.32
CA MET A 185 -9.82 10.18 -1.77
C MET A 185 -10.70 9.77 -0.60
N SER A 186 -12.03 9.83 -0.81
CA SER A 186 -13.03 9.52 0.22
C SER A 186 -13.88 8.31 -0.14
N ASN A 187 -13.35 7.42 -0.97
CA ASN A 187 -13.97 6.12 -1.24
C ASN A 187 -13.63 5.11 -0.14
N GLY A 188 -14.41 4.04 -0.05
CA GLY A 188 -14.10 2.92 0.82
C GLY A 188 -15.23 2.48 1.72
N SER A 189 -14.89 1.65 2.69
CA SER A 189 -15.82 1.15 3.71
C SER A 189 -15.10 0.84 5.00
N ALA A 190 -15.73 1.14 6.13
CA ALA A 190 -15.27 0.74 7.45
C ALA A 190 -15.18 -0.80 7.61
N LEU A 191 -15.81 -1.59 6.75
CA LEU A 191 -15.69 -3.06 6.76
C LEU A 191 -14.26 -3.53 6.44
N LEU A 192 -13.44 -2.73 5.75
CA LEU A 192 -12.01 -3.01 5.56
C LEU A 192 -11.27 -3.17 6.90
N THR A 193 -11.66 -2.43 7.93
CA THR A 193 -11.04 -2.53 9.26
C THR A 193 -11.53 -3.75 10.06
N LYS A 194 -12.58 -4.43 9.58
CA LYS A 194 -13.16 -5.63 10.21
C LYS A 194 -12.73 -6.94 9.55
N VAL A 195 -11.89 -6.85 8.51
CA VAL A 195 -11.31 -8.00 7.82
C VAL A 195 -9.80 -7.95 7.98
N THR A 196 -9.23 -9.04 8.50
CA THR A 196 -7.77 -9.16 8.64
C THR A 196 -7.11 -9.07 7.28
N GLY A 197 -6.16 -8.15 7.15
CA GLY A 197 -5.46 -7.90 5.89
C GLY A 197 -6.07 -6.78 5.03
N GLY A 198 -7.25 -6.24 5.38
CA GLY A 198 -7.89 -5.17 4.63
C GLY A 198 -7.01 -3.92 4.45
N GLY A 199 -6.15 -3.60 5.43
CA GLY A 199 -5.13 -2.56 5.28
C GLY A 199 -3.85 -3.07 4.60
N CYS A 200 -3.28 -4.17 5.10
CA CYS A 200 -1.98 -4.69 4.64
C CYS A 200 -1.95 -5.07 3.15
N ALA A 201 -3.06 -5.59 2.61
CA ALA A 201 -3.13 -5.96 1.20
C ALA A 201 -3.07 -4.74 0.26
N LEU A 202 -3.48 -3.55 0.71
CA LEU A 202 -3.35 -2.32 -0.07
C LEU A 202 -1.88 -2.00 -0.41
N GLY A 203 -0.93 -2.31 0.50
CA GLY A 203 0.49 -2.14 0.21
C GLY A 203 0.96 -3.00 -0.98
N ALA A 204 0.44 -4.22 -1.11
CA ALA A 204 0.74 -5.10 -2.24
C ALA A 204 0.10 -4.58 -3.55
N VAL A 205 -1.14 -4.09 -3.47
CA VAL A 205 -1.81 -3.44 -4.60
C VAL A 205 -1.04 -2.19 -5.05
N THR A 206 -0.56 -1.38 -4.09
CA THR A 206 0.29 -0.22 -4.40
C THR A 206 1.57 -0.63 -5.13
N ALA A 207 2.24 -1.70 -4.70
CA ALA A 207 3.43 -2.21 -5.38
C ALA A 207 3.10 -2.67 -6.82
N ALA A 208 1.94 -3.29 -7.06
CA ALA A 208 1.50 -3.67 -8.40
C ALA A 208 1.25 -2.46 -9.31
N PHE A 209 0.66 -1.39 -8.79
CA PHE A 209 0.39 -0.17 -9.56
C PHE A 209 1.67 0.62 -9.84
N LEU A 210 2.60 0.69 -8.88
CA LEU A 210 3.92 1.30 -9.08
C LEU A 210 4.72 0.57 -10.16
N ALA A 211 4.65 -0.76 -10.19
CA ALA A 211 5.27 -1.57 -11.25
C ALA A 211 4.72 -1.28 -12.66
N ALA A 212 3.47 -0.81 -12.74
CA ALA A 212 2.79 -0.46 -13.99
C ALA A 212 2.81 1.06 -14.28
N ALA A 213 3.52 1.85 -13.47
CA ALA A 213 3.61 3.31 -13.64
C ALA A 213 4.57 3.70 -14.78
N ASP A 214 4.32 4.86 -15.37
CA ASP A 214 5.31 5.53 -16.22
C ASP A 214 6.37 6.24 -15.35
N ASP A 215 7.50 6.59 -15.91
CA ASP A 215 8.57 7.32 -15.22
C ASP A 215 8.04 8.61 -14.55
N GLY A 216 8.28 8.72 -13.24
CA GLY A 216 7.83 9.87 -12.44
C GLY A 216 6.35 9.88 -12.09
N GLY A 217 5.62 8.78 -12.34
CA GLY A 217 4.19 8.65 -12.06
C GLY A 217 3.82 8.08 -10.68
N ASP A 218 4.77 7.99 -9.74
CA ASP A 218 4.58 7.28 -8.45
C ASP A 218 3.43 7.83 -7.61
N LEU A 219 3.25 9.15 -7.54
CA LEU A 219 2.13 9.77 -6.83
C LEU A 219 0.79 9.33 -7.43
N THR A 220 0.65 9.42 -8.76
CA THR A 220 -0.58 9.05 -9.46
C THR A 220 -0.83 7.54 -9.38
N ALA A 221 0.20 6.71 -9.49
CA ALA A 221 0.09 5.26 -9.37
C ALA A 221 -0.35 4.83 -7.96
N THR A 222 0.25 5.41 -6.92
CA THR A 222 -0.13 5.17 -5.52
C THR A 222 -1.57 5.60 -5.25
N ALA A 223 -1.97 6.75 -5.76
CA ALA A 223 -3.34 7.24 -5.64
C ALA A 223 -4.34 6.37 -6.43
N ALA A 224 -3.98 5.93 -7.63
CA ALA A 224 -4.80 5.04 -8.44
C ALA A 224 -4.98 3.66 -7.79
N ALA A 225 -3.94 3.13 -7.15
CA ALA A 225 -4.00 1.89 -6.36
C ALA A 225 -5.01 2.03 -5.20
N THR A 226 -4.91 3.12 -4.44
CA THR A 226 -5.81 3.41 -3.33
C THR A 226 -7.24 3.56 -3.83
N ALA A 227 -7.48 4.32 -4.90
CA ALA A 227 -8.80 4.52 -5.49
C ALA A 227 -9.43 3.19 -5.97
N ALA A 228 -8.70 2.38 -6.73
CA ALA A 228 -9.19 1.08 -7.20
C ALA A 228 -9.57 0.16 -6.03
N TYR A 229 -8.73 0.11 -5.00
CA TYR A 229 -8.94 -0.69 -3.80
C TYR A 229 -10.18 -0.24 -3.00
N THR A 230 -10.29 1.05 -2.77
CA THR A 230 -11.36 1.62 -1.93
C THR A 230 -12.71 1.66 -2.66
N ILE A 231 -12.74 1.87 -3.99
CA ILE A 231 -13.95 1.73 -4.81
C ILE A 231 -14.46 0.28 -4.77
N ALA A 232 -13.59 -0.72 -4.94
CA ALA A 232 -13.97 -2.13 -4.82
C ALA A 232 -14.53 -2.44 -3.42
N ALA A 233 -13.92 -1.90 -2.36
CA ALA A 233 -14.42 -2.04 -1.01
C ALA A 233 -15.80 -1.38 -0.80
N GLN A 234 -16.05 -0.23 -1.40
CA GLN A 234 -17.35 0.44 -1.37
C GLN A 234 -18.44 -0.40 -2.06
N GLN A 235 -18.13 -0.97 -3.23
CA GLN A 235 -19.04 -1.87 -3.95
C GLN A 235 -19.35 -3.14 -3.14
N ALA A 236 -18.31 -3.77 -2.60
CA ALA A 236 -18.47 -4.96 -1.77
C ALA A 236 -19.33 -4.70 -0.54
N ALA A 237 -19.14 -3.56 0.11
CA ALA A 237 -19.91 -3.19 1.29
C ALA A 237 -21.42 -3.04 1.00
N ALA A 238 -21.77 -2.55 -0.18
CA ALA A 238 -23.17 -2.35 -0.58
C ALA A 238 -23.96 -3.66 -0.70
N VAL A 239 -23.27 -4.79 -0.90
CA VAL A 239 -23.91 -6.11 -1.06
C VAL A 239 -23.65 -7.06 0.11
N SER A 240 -22.91 -6.61 1.12
CA SER A 240 -22.47 -7.46 2.24
C SER A 240 -23.31 -7.26 3.48
N ALA A 241 -23.68 -8.35 4.16
CA ALA A 241 -24.37 -8.30 5.44
C ALA A 241 -23.41 -8.02 6.64
N GLY A 242 -22.09 -8.19 6.46
CA GLY A 242 -21.08 -8.02 7.48
C GLY A 242 -19.70 -8.48 7.01
N PRO A 243 -18.67 -8.54 7.89
CA PRO A 243 -17.31 -8.85 7.50
C PRO A 243 -17.14 -10.24 6.87
N GLY A 244 -17.97 -11.21 7.26
CA GLY A 244 -17.91 -12.57 6.71
C GLY A 244 -18.30 -12.67 5.24
N SER A 245 -19.29 -11.89 4.79
CA SER A 245 -19.67 -11.79 3.36
C SER A 245 -18.86 -10.72 2.62
N PHE A 246 -18.33 -9.72 3.34
CA PHE A 246 -17.56 -8.66 2.73
C PHE A 246 -16.24 -9.15 2.10
N ALA A 247 -15.49 -10.01 2.77
CA ALA A 247 -14.18 -10.44 2.26
C ALA A 247 -14.27 -11.13 0.88
N PRO A 248 -15.14 -12.12 0.62
CA PRO A 248 -15.32 -12.68 -0.71
C PRO A 248 -15.92 -11.65 -1.69
N ALA A 249 -16.92 -10.87 -1.28
CA ALA A 249 -17.50 -9.83 -2.13
C ALA A 249 -16.47 -8.76 -2.55
N PHE A 250 -15.49 -8.47 -1.69
CA PHE A 250 -14.40 -7.54 -2.01
C PHE A 250 -13.47 -8.10 -3.08
N LEU A 251 -13.11 -9.38 -3.01
CA LEU A 251 -12.31 -10.03 -4.06
C LEU A 251 -13.06 -10.04 -5.40
N ASP A 252 -14.35 -10.35 -5.38
CA ASP A 252 -15.21 -10.33 -6.58
C ASP A 252 -15.32 -8.91 -7.16
N ALA A 253 -15.54 -7.90 -6.32
CA ALA A 253 -15.62 -6.50 -6.72
C ALA A 253 -14.29 -5.99 -7.31
N LEU A 254 -13.16 -6.39 -6.72
CA LEU A 254 -11.84 -6.02 -7.22
C LEU A 254 -11.57 -6.67 -8.57
N ALA A 255 -11.91 -7.95 -8.74
CA ALA A 255 -11.79 -8.66 -10.02
C ALA A 255 -12.69 -8.07 -11.10
N GLY A 256 -13.92 -7.69 -10.74
CA GLY A 256 -14.91 -7.10 -11.65
C GLY A 256 -14.81 -5.58 -11.83
N LEU A 257 -13.85 -4.90 -11.19
CA LEU A 257 -13.74 -3.44 -11.25
C LEU A 257 -13.54 -2.96 -12.69
N SER A 258 -14.42 -2.11 -13.19
CA SER A 258 -14.42 -1.59 -14.55
C SER A 258 -14.13 -0.08 -14.60
N ALA A 259 -13.80 0.44 -15.78
CA ALA A 259 -13.65 1.88 -16.02
C ALA A 259 -14.95 2.63 -15.69
N GLU A 260 -16.11 2.06 -16.01
CA GLU A 260 -17.43 2.62 -15.69
C GLU A 260 -17.65 2.72 -14.17
N ASN A 261 -17.26 1.68 -13.41
CA ASN A 261 -17.33 1.73 -11.94
C ASN A 261 -16.46 2.85 -11.37
N ILE A 262 -15.24 3.01 -11.90
CA ILE A 262 -14.30 4.03 -11.47
C ILE A 262 -14.87 5.43 -11.80
N GLU A 263 -15.39 5.63 -13.01
CA GLU A 263 -15.97 6.90 -13.43
C GLU A 263 -17.15 7.33 -12.56
N ASN A 264 -18.03 6.38 -12.23
CA ASN A 264 -19.24 6.66 -11.47
C ASN A 264 -19.00 6.82 -9.96
N LEU A 265 -17.94 6.24 -9.40
CA LEU A 265 -17.76 6.13 -7.96
C LEU A 265 -16.56 6.91 -7.41
N LEU A 266 -15.58 7.31 -8.24
CA LEU A 266 -14.39 8.00 -7.75
C LEU A 266 -14.75 9.33 -7.08
N VAL A 267 -14.35 9.48 -5.82
CA VAL A 267 -14.44 10.71 -5.04
C VAL A 267 -13.01 11.15 -4.69
N ALA A 268 -12.44 12.01 -5.53
CA ALA A 268 -11.08 12.54 -5.38
C ALA A 268 -11.07 14.08 -5.40
N ALA A 269 -10.11 14.69 -4.64
CA ALA A 269 -9.90 16.14 -4.56
C ALA A 269 -8.40 16.48 -4.50
#